data_11c622c040da3873554cd8db4c689e11
#
_entry.id   11c622c040da3873554cd8db4c689e11
#
_cell.length_a   1.000
_cell.length_b   1.000
_cell.length_c   1.000
_cell.angle_alpha   90.00
_cell.angle_beta   90.00
_cell.angle_gamma   90.00
#
_symmetry.space_group_name_H-M   'P 1'
#
loop_
_entity.id
_entity.type
_entity.pdbx_description
1 polymer ?
#
loop_
_entity_poly.entity_id
_entity_poly.type
_entity_poly.pdbx_seq_one_letter_code
_entity_poly.pdbx_strand_id
1 'polypeptide(L)'
;MQVLKVKISDVKTNPKNPRLIKDDKFKKLVKSIKEFPQMLELRPIVVDENNIVLGGNMRLKACLEVGLKEIFIVQAAELTEEQKDEFIVKDNVGFGEWDWDILANEWDTEKLQDWGLDLPLDLSVEELEAEEDNYEIPNEIETDIVLGDLFEIGEHRLLCGDSTQVDTWQKVMDDKLCDMVMTDPPYNIDYEGKTKDALTIQNDNMSNSSFYQFLYDFYTALGSYTKKGGAWYVFHASTETVNFSTAMINSGLLLKQYLVWVKNTMVLGRQDYQWKHELCLYGWKEGAAHYFTNERTHTTVIEDTINVNKLTKDEMKKMLTEMLSDKTKSTIIHCDKPHRSAEHPTMKPILLLAPLIQNSSKENEIVADGFLGSGSTMVAAHQLKRKCYGMELDPKYCQVIIDRMKKLDPSLEIKRNGEILN
;
A
#
# COMPACT_ATOMS: atom_id res chain seq x y z
N MET A 1 36.22 -23.13 20.08
CA MET A 1 35.90 -24.05 18.98
C MET A 1 36.60 -23.55 17.71
N GLN A 2 37.25 -24.45 16.96
CA GLN A 2 37.99 -24.09 15.74
C GLN A 2 37.23 -24.59 14.52
N VAL A 3 37.23 -23.81 13.44
CA VAL A 3 36.68 -24.26 12.16
C VAL A 3 37.67 -25.19 11.50
N LEU A 4 37.18 -26.36 11.11
CA LEU A 4 37.99 -27.40 10.47
C LEU A 4 37.47 -27.66 9.06
N LYS A 5 38.38 -27.88 8.13
CA LYS A 5 38.06 -28.29 6.77
C LYS A 5 38.21 -29.81 6.66
N VAL A 6 37.12 -30.53 6.35
CA VAL A 6 37.06 -31.97 6.33
C VAL A 6 36.47 -32.52 5.03
N LYS A 7 36.70 -33.79 4.72
CA LYS A 7 36.01 -34.43 3.59
C LYS A 7 34.51 -34.55 3.90
N ILE A 8 33.67 -34.26 2.91
CA ILE A 8 32.21 -34.31 3.07
C ILE A 8 31.73 -35.73 3.40
N SER A 9 32.46 -36.76 2.94
CA SER A 9 32.20 -38.18 3.22
C SER A 9 32.32 -38.57 4.71
N ASP A 10 33.05 -37.77 5.48
CA ASP A 10 33.31 -38.03 6.88
C ASP A 10 32.23 -37.48 7.81
N VAL A 11 31.28 -36.71 7.25
CA VAL A 11 30.19 -36.07 7.98
C VAL A 11 28.86 -36.75 7.65
N LYS A 12 28.09 -37.02 8.70
CA LYS A 12 26.83 -37.77 8.61
C LYS A 12 25.63 -36.84 8.91
N THR A 13 24.58 -37.00 8.13
CA THR A 13 23.29 -36.29 8.41
C THR A 13 22.69 -36.84 9.71
N ASN A 14 22.01 -35.95 10.46
CA ASN A 14 21.29 -36.36 11.66
C ASN A 14 19.84 -36.73 11.28
N PRO A 15 19.46 -38.01 11.42
CA PRO A 15 18.10 -38.47 11.12
C PRO A 15 17.06 -37.98 12.14
N LYS A 16 17.49 -37.58 13.35
CA LYS A 16 16.61 -37.05 14.40
C LYS A 16 16.28 -35.56 14.23
N ASN A 17 16.91 -34.83 13.28
CA ASN A 17 16.65 -33.44 13.08
C ASN A 17 15.23 -33.23 12.52
N PRO A 18 14.32 -32.51 13.25
CA PRO A 18 12.91 -32.39 12.88
C PRO A 18 12.66 -31.42 11.74
N ARG A 19 13.68 -30.65 11.29
CA ARG A 19 13.52 -29.65 10.28
C ARG A 19 13.42 -30.24 8.88
N LEU A 20 12.31 -29.90 8.19
CA LEU A 20 12.10 -30.21 6.79
C LEU A 20 12.28 -28.95 5.95
N ILE A 21 12.71 -29.10 4.72
CA ILE A 21 12.81 -28.03 3.72
C ILE A 21 11.99 -28.42 2.50
N LYS A 22 11.17 -27.50 1.98
CA LYS A 22 10.43 -27.70 0.72
C LYS A 22 11.39 -27.63 -0.46
N ASP A 23 11.07 -28.32 -1.55
CA ASP A 23 11.93 -28.47 -2.73
C ASP A 23 12.42 -27.14 -3.30
N ASP A 24 11.55 -26.13 -3.38
CA ASP A 24 11.93 -24.81 -3.91
C ASP A 24 12.92 -24.06 -3.01
N LYS A 25 12.75 -24.15 -1.68
CA LYS A 25 13.72 -23.58 -0.73
C LYS A 25 15.04 -24.32 -0.74
N PHE A 26 15.00 -25.63 -0.98
CA PHE A 26 16.20 -26.43 -1.13
C PHE A 26 16.99 -26.06 -2.40
N LYS A 27 16.31 -25.85 -3.53
CA LYS A 27 16.94 -25.36 -4.77
C LYS A 27 17.61 -23.99 -4.59
N LYS A 28 16.96 -23.07 -3.87
CA LYS A 28 17.54 -21.76 -3.51
C LYS A 28 18.80 -21.91 -2.67
N LEU A 29 18.80 -22.82 -1.69
CA LEU A 29 19.97 -23.12 -0.86
C LEU A 29 21.13 -23.69 -1.70
N VAL A 30 20.85 -24.62 -2.62
CA VAL A 30 21.83 -25.20 -3.55
C VAL A 30 22.42 -24.11 -4.44
N LYS A 31 21.60 -23.23 -5.00
CA LYS A 31 22.02 -22.06 -5.80
C LYS A 31 22.94 -21.15 -4.99
N SER A 32 22.54 -20.78 -3.79
CA SER A 32 23.31 -19.92 -2.88
C SER A 32 24.70 -20.47 -2.57
N ILE A 33 24.79 -21.76 -2.25
CA ILE A 33 26.10 -22.41 -1.99
C ILE A 33 26.98 -22.45 -3.22
N LYS A 34 26.41 -22.64 -4.41
CA LYS A 34 27.13 -22.65 -5.67
C LYS A 34 27.68 -21.27 -6.03
N GLU A 35 26.92 -20.22 -5.79
CA GLU A 35 27.28 -18.82 -6.14
C GLU A 35 28.19 -18.17 -5.10
N PHE A 36 28.02 -18.53 -3.80
CA PHE A 36 28.83 -17.96 -2.72
C PHE A 36 29.37 -19.04 -1.77
N PRO A 37 30.29 -19.90 -2.23
CA PRO A 37 30.83 -21.02 -1.42
C PRO A 37 31.62 -20.57 -0.19
N GLN A 38 32.20 -19.36 -0.18
CA GLN A 38 32.93 -18.81 0.98
C GLN A 38 32.04 -18.65 2.21
N MET A 39 30.74 -18.54 2.03
CA MET A 39 29.80 -18.50 3.15
C MET A 39 29.83 -19.75 4.02
N LEU A 40 30.26 -20.89 3.47
CA LEU A 40 30.40 -22.15 4.24
C LEU A 40 31.50 -22.06 5.31
N GLU A 41 32.55 -21.26 5.09
CA GLU A 41 33.59 -21.01 6.08
C GLU A 41 33.10 -20.06 7.19
N LEU A 42 32.34 -19.04 6.81
CA LEU A 42 31.72 -18.07 7.75
C LEU A 42 30.60 -18.69 8.57
N ARG A 43 29.91 -19.68 8.03
CA ARG A 43 28.80 -20.39 8.68
C ARG A 43 28.96 -21.90 8.55
N PRO A 44 29.93 -22.48 9.25
CA PRO A 44 30.26 -23.90 9.16
C PRO A 44 29.11 -24.78 9.64
N ILE A 45 29.18 -26.07 9.30
CA ILE A 45 28.28 -27.10 9.79
C ILE A 45 28.72 -27.51 11.21
N VAL A 46 27.79 -27.55 12.17
CA VAL A 46 28.09 -27.98 13.54
C VAL A 46 27.84 -29.48 13.66
N VAL A 47 28.83 -30.20 14.17
CA VAL A 47 28.78 -31.66 14.33
C VAL A 47 29.15 -32.08 15.76
N ASP A 48 28.70 -33.25 16.17
CA ASP A 48 29.13 -33.89 17.41
C ASP A 48 30.51 -34.58 17.29
N GLU A 49 30.93 -35.28 18.32
CA GLU A 49 32.18 -36.07 18.37
C GLU A 49 32.23 -37.21 17.34
N ASN A 50 31.08 -37.67 16.83
CA ASN A 50 30.94 -38.73 15.84
C ASN A 50 30.75 -38.20 14.42
N ASN A 51 30.95 -36.90 14.23
CA ASN A 51 30.66 -36.14 12.97
C ASN A 51 29.20 -36.24 12.52
N ILE A 52 28.26 -36.41 13.46
CA ILE A 52 26.81 -36.31 13.17
C ILE A 52 26.40 -34.86 13.28
N VAL A 53 25.67 -34.36 12.27
CA VAL A 53 25.26 -32.94 12.19
C VAL A 53 24.27 -32.60 13.31
N LEU A 54 24.61 -31.61 14.12
CA LEU A 54 23.73 -30.93 15.07
C LEU A 54 23.05 -29.72 14.43
N GLY A 55 23.79 -28.88 13.67
CA GLY A 55 23.29 -27.73 12.96
C GLY A 55 23.77 -27.66 11.52
N GLY A 56 22.87 -27.38 10.59
CA GLY A 56 23.18 -27.27 9.15
C GLY A 56 22.92 -28.54 8.33
N ASN A 57 22.01 -29.43 8.76
CA ASN A 57 21.68 -30.68 8.07
C ASN A 57 21.26 -30.46 6.59
N MET A 58 20.46 -29.43 6.31
CA MET A 58 20.07 -29.08 4.93
C MET A 58 21.25 -28.52 4.14
N ARG A 59 22.17 -27.81 4.80
CA ARG A 59 23.39 -27.29 4.20
C ARG A 59 24.32 -28.40 3.77
N LEU A 60 24.46 -29.44 4.58
CA LEU A 60 25.22 -30.65 4.18
C LEU A 60 24.61 -31.34 2.96
N LYS A 61 23.27 -31.49 2.90
CA LYS A 61 22.59 -32.07 1.74
C LYS A 61 22.80 -31.21 0.49
N ALA A 62 22.73 -29.89 0.60
CA ALA A 62 22.97 -29.00 -0.52
C ALA A 62 24.43 -29.02 -1.00
N CYS A 63 25.40 -29.13 -0.09
CA CYS A 63 26.83 -29.33 -0.45
C CYS A 63 27.05 -30.62 -1.23
N LEU A 64 26.35 -31.70 -0.86
CA LEU A 64 26.39 -33.00 -1.59
C LEU A 64 25.79 -32.81 -3.00
N GLU A 65 24.67 -32.13 -3.14
CA GLU A 65 24.01 -31.84 -4.42
C GLU A 65 24.89 -30.98 -5.35
N VAL A 66 25.61 -30.01 -4.79
CA VAL A 66 26.59 -29.19 -5.52
C VAL A 66 27.82 -29.99 -5.93
N GLY A 67 28.07 -31.13 -5.28
CA GLY A 67 29.21 -32.01 -5.57
C GLY A 67 30.53 -31.58 -4.90
N LEU A 68 30.44 -30.85 -3.77
CA LEU A 68 31.62 -30.44 -3.01
C LEU A 68 32.33 -31.67 -2.42
N LYS A 69 33.67 -31.66 -2.41
CA LYS A 69 34.49 -32.75 -1.85
C LYS A 69 34.87 -32.48 -0.39
N GLU A 70 34.94 -31.20 -0.02
CA GLU A 70 35.35 -30.75 1.32
C GLU A 70 34.35 -29.69 1.80
N ILE A 71 34.14 -29.63 3.10
CA ILE A 71 33.26 -28.68 3.77
C ILE A 71 33.92 -28.19 5.06
N PHE A 72 33.40 -27.09 5.58
CA PHE A 72 33.82 -26.51 6.85
C PHE A 72 32.88 -26.96 7.98
N ILE A 73 33.46 -27.43 9.08
CA ILE A 73 32.74 -27.86 10.27
C ILE A 73 33.28 -27.21 11.55
N VAL A 74 32.43 -27.15 12.56
CA VAL A 74 32.79 -26.88 13.95
C VAL A 74 32.37 -28.12 14.77
N GLN A 75 33.31 -28.71 15.48
CA GLN A 75 33.04 -29.86 16.33
C GLN A 75 32.62 -29.40 17.73
N ALA A 76 31.45 -29.83 18.18
CA ALA A 76 30.86 -29.53 19.49
C ALA A 76 30.88 -30.75 20.39
N ALA A 77 32.09 -31.35 20.54
CA ALA A 77 32.31 -32.61 21.29
C ALA A 77 32.13 -32.48 22.81
N GLU A 78 32.09 -31.24 23.34
CA GLU A 78 32.00 -30.99 24.79
C GLU A 78 30.54 -30.88 25.28
N LEU A 79 29.53 -30.90 24.36
CA LEU A 79 28.13 -30.80 24.72
C LEU A 79 27.58 -32.09 25.28
N THR A 80 26.78 -31.99 26.34
CA THR A 80 25.98 -33.14 26.83
C THR A 80 24.87 -33.49 25.83
N GLU A 81 24.30 -34.69 25.90
CA GLU A 81 23.20 -35.11 25.02
C GLU A 81 22.00 -34.13 25.09
N GLU A 82 21.63 -33.67 26.29
CA GLU A 82 20.58 -32.69 26.48
C GLU A 82 20.91 -31.35 25.79
N GLN A 83 22.16 -30.90 25.88
CA GLN A 83 22.61 -29.67 25.20
C GLN A 83 22.67 -29.85 23.69
N LYS A 84 22.95 -31.03 23.16
CA LYS A 84 22.88 -31.33 21.73
C LYS A 84 21.43 -31.25 21.23
N ASP A 85 20.49 -31.85 21.97
CA ASP A 85 19.06 -31.80 21.63
C ASP A 85 18.53 -30.35 21.72
N GLU A 86 18.89 -29.62 22.77
CA GLU A 86 18.56 -28.20 22.92
C GLU A 86 19.11 -27.34 21.75
N PHE A 87 20.37 -27.59 21.35
CA PHE A 87 21.00 -26.90 20.24
C PHE A 87 20.25 -27.15 18.91
N ILE A 88 19.88 -28.41 18.62
CA ILE A 88 19.13 -28.78 17.42
C ILE A 88 17.81 -27.98 17.33
N VAL A 89 17.11 -27.81 18.45
CA VAL A 89 15.87 -27.05 18.50
C VAL A 89 16.15 -25.56 18.34
N LYS A 90 17.06 -25.01 19.15
CA LYS A 90 17.35 -23.55 19.14
C LYS A 90 17.98 -23.07 17.82
N ASP A 91 18.81 -23.86 17.14
CA ASP A 91 19.35 -23.53 15.81
C ASP A 91 18.25 -23.45 14.72
N ASN A 92 17.10 -24.07 14.97
CA ASN A 92 15.98 -24.11 14.05
C ASN A 92 14.85 -23.11 14.41
N VAL A 93 14.89 -22.52 15.62
CA VAL A 93 13.95 -21.47 16.04
C VAL A 93 14.46 -20.12 15.55
N GLY A 94 13.68 -19.46 14.70
CA GLY A 94 13.97 -18.09 14.25
C GLY A 94 13.70 -17.10 15.39
N PHE A 95 14.75 -16.54 15.98
CA PHE A 95 14.63 -15.44 16.93
C PHE A 95 14.80 -14.12 16.15
N GLY A 96 13.78 -13.31 16.10
CA GLY A 96 13.77 -12.02 15.45
C GLY A 96 12.85 -11.95 14.23
N GLU A 97 12.40 -10.76 13.96
CA GLU A 97 11.62 -10.42 12.80
C GLU A 97 12.46 -9.52 11.89
N TRP A 98 12.13 -9.53 10.60
CA TRP A 98 12.76 -8.63 9.65
C TRP A 98 12.14 -7.23 9.82
N ASP A 99 12.99 -6.21 9.89
CA ASP A 99 12.55 -4.83 9.70
C ASP A 99 12.31 -4.62 8.20
N TRP A 100 11.04 -4.77 7.82
CA TRP A 100 10.63 -4.67 6.42
C TRP A 100 10.80 -3.26 5.86
N ASP A 101 10.78 -2.22 6.72
CA ASP A 101 11.01 -0.84 6.29
C ASP A 101 12.48 -0.62 5.91
N ILE A 102 13.42 -1.13 6.70
CA ILE A 102 14.84 -1.09 6.36
C ILE A 102 15.11 -1.92 5.10
N LEU A 103 14.60 -3.15 5.04
CA LEU A 103 14.77 -4.00 3.85
C LEU A 103 14.20 -3.35 2.59
N ALA A 104 13.08 -2.70 2.72
CA ALA A 104 12.39 -2.05 1.61
C ALA A 104 13.07 -0.77 1.12
N ASN A 105 13.71 -0.02 2.01
CA ASN A 105 14.26 1.31 1.68
C ASN A 105 15.78 1.29 1.46
N GLU A 106 16.50 0.30 2.00
CA GLU A 106 17.97 0.26 1.97
C GLU A 106 18.53 -0.93 1.19
N TRP A 107 17.70 -1.92 0.85
CA TRP A 107 18.14 -3.16 0.21
C TRP A 107 17.46 -3.37 -1.15
N ASP A 108 18.21 -3.95 -2.07
CA ASP A 108 17.73 -4.31 -3.40
C ASP A 108 16.79 -5.53 -3.32
N THR A 109 15.53 -5.33 -3.69
CA THR A 109 14.47 -6.35 -3.58
C THR A 109 14.74 -7.59 -4.42
N GLU A 110 15.28 -7.44 -5.65
CA GLU A 110 15.63 -8.57 -6.52
C GLU A 110 16.76 -9.40 -5.90
N LYS A 111 17.77 -8.73 -5.35
CA LYS A 111 18.87 -9.41 -4.64
C LYS A 111 18.39 -10.13 -3.39
N LEU A 112 17.48 -9.52 -2.61
CA LEU A 112 16.93 -10.19 -1.43
C LEU A 112 16.18 -11.48 -1.80
N GLN A 113 15.41 -11.47 -2.90
CA GLN A 113 14.75 -12.67 -3.43
C GLN A 113 15.75 -13.70 -3.95
N ASP A 114 16.74 -13.26 -4.72
CA ASP A 114 17.82 -14.13 -5.24
C ASP A 114 18.62 -14.77 -4.12
N TRP A 115 18.86 -14.05 -3.03
CA TRP A 115 19.54 -14.57 -1.83
C TRP A 115 18.65 -15.48 -0.98
N GLY A 116 17.38 -15.66 -1.38
CA GLY A 116 16.48 -16.64 -0.76
C GLY A 116 15.61 -16.10 0.35
N LEU A 117 15.57 -14.77 0.55
CA LEU A 117 14.59 -14.16 1.45
C LEU A 117 13.20 -14.34 0.84
N ASP A 118 12.31 -15.02 1.56
CA ASP A 118 10.90 -15.03 1.20
C ASP A 118 10.32 -13.68 1.59
N LEU A 119 10.19 -12.82 0.60
CA LEU A 119 9.41 -11.60 0.78
C LEU A 119 7.94 -12.02 0.95
N PRO A 120 7.12 -11.30 1.72
CA PRO A 120 5.70 -11.57 1.83
C PRO A 120 5.00 -11.21 0.50
N LEU A 121 5.24 -12.04 -0.51
CA LEU A 121 4.60 -11.97 -1.82
C LEU A 121 3.34 -12.82 -1.77
N ASP A 122 2.20 -12.20 -1.72
CA ASP A 122 0.96 -12.87 -2.05
C ASP A 122 0.82 -12.88 -3.59
N LEU A 123 1.40 -13.89 -4.23
CA LEU A 123 1.36 -14.09 -5.70
C LEU A 123 0.03 -14.67 -6.18
N SER A 124 -0.96 -14.81 -5.32
CA SER A 124 -2.26 -15.44 -5.63
C SER A 124 -3.42 -14.45 -5.79
N VAL A 125 -3.17 -13.16 -5.73
CA VAL A 125 -4.25 -12.17 -5.93
C VAL A 125 -4.48 -12.04 -7.44
N GLU A 126 -5.62 -12.51 -7.93
CA GLU A 126 -6.18 -12.01 -9.19
C GLU A 126 -6.22 -10.49 -9.06
N GLU A 127 -5.49 -9.78 -9.93
CA GLU A 127 -5.56 -8.31 -9.96
C GLU A 127 -7.01 -7.92 -10.26
N LEU A 128 -7.71 -7.46 -9.23
CA LEU A 128 -9.04 -6.89 -9.41
C LEU A 128 -8.86 -5.58 -10.17
N GLU A 129 -9.46 -5.48 -11.32
CA GLU A 129 -9.48 -4.25 -12.10
C GLU A 129 -10.70 -3.42 -11.70
N ALA A 130 -10.48 -2.15 -11.38
CA ALA A 130 -11.56 -1.20 -11.18
C ALA A 130 -11.81 -0.42 -12.48
N GLU A 131 -13.06 -0.06 -12.71
CA GLU A 131 -13.50 0.67 -13.89
C GLU A 131 -14.24 1.96 -13.49
N GLU A 132 -14.20 2.97 -14.37
CA GLU A 132 -15.03 4.17 -14.20
C GLU A 132 -16.50 3.79 -14.32
N ASP A 133 -17.31 4.20 -13.34
CA ASP A 133 -18.74 3.88 -13.29
C ASP A 133 -19.61 4.82 -14.14
N ASN A 134 -19.02 5.86 -14.74
CA ASN A 134 -19.71 6.86 -15.56
C ASN A 134 -20.98 7.42 -14.89
N TYR A 135 -20.93 7.59 -13.55
CA TYR A 135 -22.03 8.16 -12.79
C TYR A 135 -22.14 9.66 -13.04
N GLU A 136 -23.33 10.10 -13.42
CA GLU A 136 -23.68 11.52 -13.57
C GLU A 136 -24.47 11.97 -12.33
N ILE A 137 -23.98 13.01 -11.65
CA ILE A 137 -24.67 13.57 -10.48
C ILE A 137 -25.89 14.34 -10.98
N PRO A 138 -27.10 14.08 -10.41
CA PRO A 138 -28.29 14.83 -10.78
C PRO A 138 -28.17 16.32 -10.48
N ASN A 139 -28.77 17.17 -11.33
CA ASN A 139 -28.79 18.64 -11.14
C ASN A 139 -29.58 19.05 -9.89
N GLU A 140 -30.62 18.30 -9.55
CA GLU A 140 -31.42 18.49 -8.34
C GLU A 140 -31.34 17.25 -7.47
N ILE A 141 -30.98 17.42 -6.21
CA ILE A 141 -30.84 16.36 -5.24
C ILE A 141 -31.80 16.68 -4.08
N GLU A 142 -32.85 15.89 -3.99
CA GLU A 142 -33.75 15.89 -2.84
C GLU A 142 -33.26 14.88 -1.80
N THR A 143 -33.20 15.30 -0.55
CA THR A 143 -32.79 14.43 0.56
C THR A 143 -33.39 14.90 1.87
N ASP A 144 -33.64 13.93 2.75
CA ASP A 144 -34.04 14.13 4.14
C ASP A 144 -32.91 13.81 5.13
N ILE A 145 -31.70 13.54 4.60
CA ILE A 145 -30.51 13.26 5.40
C ILE A 145 -30.12 14.48 6.22
N VAL A 146 -29.74 14.22 7.47
CA VAL A 146 -29.29 15.24 8.42
C VAL A 146 -27.94 14.87 9.04
N LEU A 147 -27.23 15.88 9.55
CA LEU A 147 -25.98 15.65 10.30
C LEU A 147 -26.20 14.64 11.43
N GLY A 148 -25.33 13.66 11.50
CA GLY A 148 -25.36 12.56 12.46
C GLY A 148 -26.00 11.27 11.93
N ASP A 149 -26.61 11.27 10.73
CA ASP A 149 -27.10 10.06 10.11
C ASP A 149 -25.97 9.14 9.68
N LEU A 150 -26.04 7.88 10.12
CA LEU A 150 -25.10 6.82 9.76
C LEU A 150 -25.78 5.84 8.80
N PHE A 151 -25.14 5.61 7.67
CA PHE A 151 -25.56 4.62 6.69
C PHE A 151 -24.62 3.44 6.68
N GLU A 152 -25.19 2.25 6.65
CA GLU A 152 -24.51 1.00 6.34
C GLU A 152 -24.93 0.61 4.92
N ILE A 153 -23.98 0.52 4.01
CA ILE A 153 -24.19 0.23 2.58
C ILE A 153 -23.43 -1.06 2.28
N GLY A 154 -24.12 -2.21 2.41
CA GLY A 154 -23.46 -3.50 2.48
C GLY A 154 -22.44 -3.52 3.61
N GLU A 155 -21.14 -3.70 3.27
CA GLU A 155 -20.04 -3.66 4.25
C GLU A 155 -19.39 -2.27 4.42
N HIS A 156 -19.85 -1.25 3.68
CA HIS A 156 -19.36 0.12 3.79
C HIS A 156 -20.14 0.91 4.83
N ARG A 157 -19.54 2.00 5.33
CA ARG A 157 -20.18 2.90 6.29
C ARG A 157 -19.98 4.35 5.86
N LEU A 158 -21.06 5.11 5.86
CA LEU A 158 -21.10 6.54 5.53
C LEU A 158 -21.77 7.29 6.67
N LEU A 159 -21.07 8.28 7.23
CA LEU A 159 -21.68 9.20 8.20
C LEU A 159 -21.82 10.59 7.57
N CYS A 160 -23.02 11.16 7.64
CA CYS A 160 -23.20 12.57 7.39
C CYS A 160 -22.66 13.36 8.60
N GLY A 161 -21.42 13.90 8.50
CA GLY A 161 -20.76 14.47 9.69
C GLY A 161 -19.42 15.15 9.43
N ASP A 162 -18.90 15.75 10.49
CA ASP A 162 -17.64 16.48 10.50
C ASP A 162 -16.47 15.56 10.81
N SER A 163 -15.55 15.42 9.87
CA SER A 163 -14.38 14.55 9.96
C SER A 163 -13.27 15.07 10.88
N THR A 164 -13.35 16.30 11.38
CA THR A 164 -12.41 16.84 12.37
C THR A 164 -12.69 16.37 13.80
N GLN A 165 -13.85 15.75 14.03
CA GLN A 165 -14.31 15.34 15.36
C GLN A 165 -14.01 13.87 15.63
N VAL A 166 -13.39 13.57 16.76
CA VAL A 166 -13.06 12.19 17.18
C VAL A 166 -14.31 11.34 17.39
N ASP A 167 -15.38 11.92 17.98
CA ASP A 167 -16.62 11.21 18.29
C ASP A 167 -17.36 10.75 17.03
N THR A 168 -17.26 11.50 15.93
CA THR A 168 -17.82 11.10 14.64
C THR A 168 -17.09 9.91 14.07
N TRP A 169 -15.76 9.87 14.21
CA TRP A 169 -14.95 8.70 13.81
C TRP A 169 -15.26 7.49 14.67
N GLN A 170 -15.47 7.64 15.97
CA GLN A 170 -15.90 6.52 16.82
C GLN A 170 -17.19 5.88 16.29
N LYS A 171 -18.17 6.71 15.89
CA LYS A 171 -19.44 6.25 15.36
C LYS A 171 -19.27 5.50 14.01
N VAL A 172 -18.43 6.02 13.10
CA VAL A 172 -18.17 5.40 11.79
C VAL A 172 -17.38 4.12 11.93
N MET A 173 -16.30 4.14 12.73
CA MET A 173 -15.35 3.04 12.82
C MET A 173 -15.85 1.86 13.64
N ASP A 174 -16.82 2.06 14.56
CA ASP A 174 -17.44 0.97 15.33
C ASP A 174 -16.37 0.08 16.01
N ASP A 175 -15.48 0.72 16.78
CA ASP A 175 -14.33 0.12 17.47
C ASP A 175 -13.28 -0.56 16.55
N LYS A 176 -13.36 -0.38 15.24
CA LYS A 176 -12.38 -0.89 14.29
C LYS A 176 -11.32 0.17 13.98
N LEU A 177 -10.22 -0.29 13.41
CA LEU A 177 -9.17 0.58 12.87
C LEU A 177 -9.10 0.39 11.36
N CYS A 178 -8.89 1.49 10.62
CA CYS A 178 -8.63 1.41 9.18
C CYS A 178 -7.21 0.95 8.88
N ASP A 179 -7.06 0.27 7.76
CA ASP A 179 -5.79 -0.23 7.24
C ASP A 179 -5.08 0.84 6.42
N MET A 180 -5.83 1.69 5.73
CA MET A 180 -5.31 2.84 5.01
C MET A 180 -6.31 4.00 4.99
N VAL A 181 -5.79 5.19 4.66
CA VAL A 181 -6.56 6.41 4.41
C VAL A 181 -6.33 6.86 2.97
N MET A 182 -7.42 7.13 2.27
CA MET A 182 -7.44 7.72 0.94
C MET A 182 -8.40 8.89 0.96
N THR A 183 -7.92 10.12 0.82
CA THR A 183 -8.76 11.29 1.09
C THR A 183 -8.39 12.54 0.29
N ASP A 184 -9.37 13.41 0.11
CA ASP A 184 -9.29 14.64 -0.70
C ASP A 184 -9.94 15.82 0.07
N PRO A 185 -9.28 16.36 1.11
CA PRO A 185 -9.82 17.47 1.89
C PRO A 185 -10.02 18.75 1.04
N PRO A 186 -10.85 19.71 1.46
CA PRO A 186 -10.92 21.03 0.82
C PRO A 186 -9.54 21.68 0.66
N TYR A 187 -9.31 22.39 -0.45
CA TYR A 187 -7.98 22.93 -0.78
C TYR A 187 -7.76 24.38 -0.33
N ASN A 188 -8.76 25.01 0.27
CA ASN A 188 -8.72 26.40 0.73
C ASN A 188 -8.39 27.39 -0.40
N ILE A 189 -8.96 27.16 -1.59
CA ILE A 189 -8.71 27.97 -2.79
C ILE A 189 -9.89 28.85 -3.19
N ASP A 190 -10.91 28.95 -2.32
CA ASP A 190 -12.14 29.72 -2.53
C ASP A 190 -12.82 29.33 -3.86
N TYR A 191 -13.05 28.03 -4.03
CA TYR A 191 -13.58 27.48 -5.26
C TYR A 191 -15.04 27.88 -5.45
N GLU A 192 -15.33 28.64 -6.50
CA GLU A 192 -16.68 28.91 -6.99
C GLU A 192 -16.95 28.11 -8.27
N GLY A 193 -17.95 27.23 -8.23
CA GLY A 193 -18.44 26.53 -9.42
C GLY A 193 -18.91 27.52 -10.50
N LYS A 194 -18.57 27.27 -11.76
CA LYS A 194 -18.98 28.12 -12.91
C LYS A 194 -20.42 27.87 -13.38
N THR A 195 -21.18 27.03 -12.69
CA THR A 195 -22.58 26.71 -12.98
C THR A 195 -23.51 27.73 -12.36
N LYS A 196 -24.77 27.85 -12.86
CA LYS A 196 -25.78 28.81 -12.37
C LYS A 196 -26.05 28.70 -10.87
N ASP A 197 -25.80 27.55 -10.25
CA ASP A 197 -26.03 27.28 -8.83
C ASP A 197 -24.75 27.38 -7.98
N ALA A 198 -23.64 27.91 -8.55
CA ALA A 198 -22.36 28.21 -7.89
C ALA A 198 -22.09 27.31 -6.67
N LEU A 199 -21.94 26.00 -6.91
CA LEU A 199 -21.66 25.04 -5.84
C LEU A 199 -20.34 25.43 -5.16
N THR A 200 -20.42 25.81 -3.90
CA THR A 200 -19.27 26.14 -3.05
C THR A 200 -18.90 24.91 -2.23
N ILE A 201 -17.60 24.67 -2.08
CA ILE A 201 -17.09 23.65 -1.17
C ILE A 201 -17.11 24.25 0.24
N GLN A 202 -17.75 23.57 1.18
CA GLN A 202 -17.72 23.99 2.58
C GLN A 202 -16.26 23.96 3.09
N ASN A 203 -15.88 24.95 3.90
CA ASN A 203 -14.54 25.09 4.48
C ASN A 203 -13.39 25.36 3.47
N ASP A 204 -13.69 25.86 2.26
CA ASP A 204 -12.69 26.15 1.22
C ASP A 204 -12.19 27.61 1.22
N ASN A 205 -12.62 28.44 2.20
CA ASN A 205 -12.20 29.85 2.37
C ASN A 205 -11.91 30.14 3.84
N MET A 206 -10.78 29.67 4.34
CA MET A 206 -10.33 29.87 5.72
C MET A 206 -9.08 30.74 5.77
N SER A 207 -8.84 31.40 6.92
CA SER A 207 -7.51 31.96 7.19
C SER A 207 -6.48 30.86 7.24
N ASN A 208 -5.22 31.17 6.92
CA ASN A 208 -4.12 30.20 6.91
C ASN A 208 -3.98 29.43 8.23
N SER A 209 -4.13 30.10 9.37
CA SER A 209 -4.07 29.46 10.70
C SER A 209 -5.28 28.58 10.99
N SER A 210 -6.47 28.98 10.56
CA SER A 210 -7.69 28.19 10.75
C SER A 210 -7.66 26.94 9.86
N PHE A 211 -7.14 27.07 8.64
CA PHE A 211 -7.00 25.95 7.73
C PHE A 211 -5.97 24.93 8.22
N TYR A 212 -4.83 25.39 8.71
CA TYR A 212 -3.86 24.52 9.37
C TYR A 212 -4.52 23.74 10.52
N GLN A 213 -5.26 24.44 11.41
CA GLN A 213 -5.93 23.79 12.55
C GLN A 213 -6.96 22.77 12.10
N PHE A 214 -7.76 23.07 11.07
CA PHE A 214 -8.72 22.15 10.47
C PHE A 214 -8.04 20.85 9.99
N LEU A 215 -6.93 20.96 9.26
CA LEU A 215 -6.16 19.79 8.81
C LEU A 215 -5.55 19.00 9.98
N TYR A 216 -5.00 19.72 10.97
CA TYR A 216 -4.41 19.10 12.15
C TYR A 216 -5.44 18.31 12.97
N ASP A 217 -6.63 18.88 13.17
CA ASP A 217 -7.73 18.23 13.89
C ASP A 217 -8.21 16.98 13.12
N PHE A 218 -8.38 17.08 11.80
CA PHE A 218 -8.71 15.95 10.94
C PHE A 218 -7.68 14.83 11.02
N TYR A 219 -6.38 15.14 10.83
CA TYR A 219 -5.32 14.11 10.90
C TYR A 219 -5.24 13.47 12.28
N THR A 220 -5.42 14.25 13.33
CA THR A 220 -5.40 13.74 14.72
C THR A 220 -6.59 12.83 14.97
N ALA A 221 -7.79 13.24 14.55
CA ALA A 221 -9.02 12.47 14.76
C ALA A 221 -8.95 11.12 14.03
N LEU A 222 -8.74 11.12 12.71
CA LEU A 222 -8.67 9.88 11.92
C LEU A 222 -7.40 9.08 12.23
N GLY A 223 -6.29 9.76 12.55
CA GLY A 223 -5.05 9.12 12.96
C GLY A 223 -5.22 8.23 14.20
N SER A 224 -6.14 8.58 15.11
CA SER A 224 -6.44 7.73 16.27
C SER A 224 -7.10 6.40 15.88
N TYR A 225 -7.83 6.36 14.78
CA TYR A 225 -8.50 5.18 14.23
C TYR A 225 -7.73 4.50 13.09
N THR A 226 -6.53 4.93 12.79
CA THR A 226 -5.65 4.27 11.82
C THR A 226 -4.76 3.25 12.51
N LYS A 227 -4.58 2.07 11.94
CA LYS A 227 -3.61 1.06 12.43
C LYS A 227 -2.19 1.59 12.37
N LYS A 228 -1.32 1.13 13.24
CA LYS A 228 0.13 1.34 13.10
C LYS A 228 0.58 0.76 11.76
N GLY A 229 1.35 1.52 10.98
CA GLY A 229 1.71 1.16 9.61
C GLY A 229 0.61 1.44 8.57
N GLY A 230 -0.57 1.88 8.96
CA GLY A 230 -1.64 2.22 8.01
C GLY A 230 -1.24 3.38 7.11
N ALA A 231 -1.32 3.18 5.79
CA ALA A 231 -0.89 4.13 4.78
C ALA A 231 -1.86 5.32 4.64
N TRP A 232 -1.33 6.49 4.29
CA TRP A 232 -2.09 7.71 4.07
C TRP A 232 -1.78 8.29 2.70
N TYR A 233 -2.83 8.52 1.92
CA TYR A 233 -2.80 9.25 0.66
C TYR A 233 -3.72 10.47 0.78
N VAL A 234 -3.15 11.67 0.68
CA VAL A 234 -3.89 12.91 0.86
C VAL A 234 -3.67 13.83 -0.33
N PHE A 235 -4.68 13.97 -1.16
CA PHE A 235 -4.64 14.89 -2.30
C PHE A 235 -4.71 16.35 -1.82
N HIS A 236 -4.00 17.24 -2.51
CA HIS A 236 -3.98 18.66 -2.16
C HIS A 236 -3.52 19.56 -3.31
N ALA A 237 -3.90 20.82 -3.25
CA ALA A 237 -3.37 21.83 -4.15
C ALA A 237 -1.92 22.17 -3.80
N SER A 238 -1.08 22.39 -4.81
CA SER A 238 0.34 22.74 -4.63
C SER A 238 0.54 24.04 -3.83
N THR A 239 -0.42 24.98 -3.88
CA THR A 239 -0.39 26.22 -3.11
C THR A 239 -0.48 26.02 -1.60
N GLU A 240 -1.14 24.96 -1.16
CA GLU A 240 -1.38 24.65 0.25
C GLU A 240 -0.47 23.54 0.80
N THR A 241 0.52 23.11 0.03
CA THR A 241 1.46 22.03 0.40
C THR A 241 2.06 22.22 1.80
N VAL A 242 2.38 23.45 2.20
CA VAL A 242 2.98 23.74 3.52
C VAL A 242 2.01 23.41 4.65
N ASN A 243 0.74 23.84 4.53
CA ASN A 243 -0.28 23.58 5.54
C ASN A 243 -0.56 22.07 5.65
N PHE A 244 -0.78 21.39 4.53
CA PHE A 244 -1.04 19.96 4.49
C PHE A 244 0.11 19.15 5.08
N SER A 245 1.34 19.43 4.66
CA SER A 245 2.52 18.70 5.11
C SER A 245 2.83 18.93 6.59
N THR A 246 2.76 20.20 7.03
CA THR A 246 3.09 20.55 8.42
C THR A 246 2.04 20.00 9.39
N ALA A 247 0.75 20.09 9.04
CA ALA A 247 -0.32 19.51 9.85
C ALA A 247 -0.20 17.99 9.95
N MET A 248 0.10 17.31 8.84
CA MET A 248 0.33 15.85 8.81
C MET A 248 1.48 15.44 9.74
N ILE A 249 2.64 16.09 9.63
CA ILE A 249 3.81 15.79 10.45
C ILE A 249 3.53 16.08 11.94
N ASN A 250 2.92 17.21 12.24
CA ASN A 250 2.64 17.61 13.62
C ASN A 250 1.56 16.76 14.30
N SER A 251 0.69 16.09 13.54
CA SER A 251 -0.26 15.10 14.06
C SER A 251 0.37 13.74 14.39
N GLY A 252 1.68 13.56 14.14
CA GLY A 252 2.42 12.32 14.42
C GLY A 252 2.39 11.30 13.28
N LEU A 253 1.94 11.70 12.09
CA LEU A 253 2.03 10.88 10.88
C LEU A 253 3.38 11.07 10.20
N LEU A 254 3.91 10.01 9.58
CA LEU A 254 5.17 10.06 8.85
C LEU A 254 4.89 10.45 7.40
N LEU A 255 5.28 11.65 7.00
CA LEU A 255 5.29 12.04 5.58
C LEU A 255 6.55 11.48 4.92
N LYS A 256 6.40 10.71 3.83
CA LYS A 256 7.52 10.04 3.15
C LYS A 256 7.73 10.49 1.71
N GLN A 257 6.67 10.66 0.94
CA GLN A 257 6.78 11.02 -0.48
C GLN A 257 5.66 11.98 -0.89
N TYR A 258 5.91 12.70 -1.98
CA TYR A 258 4.90 13.43 -2.73
C TYR A 258 4.68 12.69 -4.04
N LEU A 259 3.44 12.29 -4.30
CA LEU A 259 3.02 11.75 -5.58
C LEU A 259 2.48 12.88 -6.44
N VAL A 260 2.67 12.79 -7.74
CA VAL A 260 2.21 13.79 -8.70
C VAL A 260 1.22 13.15 -9.66
N TRP A 261 -0.04 13.54 -9.56
CA TRP A 261 -1.03 13.18 -10.57
C TRP A 261 -0.98 14.16 -11.74
N VAL A 262 -0.54 13.69 -12.90
CA VAL A 262 -0.51 14.48 -14.13
C VAL A 262 -1.83 14.34 -14.86
N LYS A 263 -2.51 15.48 -15.10
CA LYS A 263 -3.79 15.53 -15.80
C LYS A 263 -3.56 15.58 -17.33
N ASN A 264 -4.49 15.04 -18.09
CA ASN A 264 -4.50 15.14 -19.55
C ASN A 264 -4.70 16.59 -20.05
N THR A 265 -5.45 17.40 -19.29
CA THR A 265 -5.75 18.78 -19.61
C THR A 265 -5.21 19.74 -18.56
N MET A 266 -4.71 20.90 -18.99
CA MET A 266 -4.34 21.97 -18.08
C MET A 266 -5.58 22.75 -17.59
N VAL A 267 -5.45 23.35 -16.39
CA VAL A 267 -6.43 24.31 -15.88
C VAL A 267 -5.98 25.70 -16.32
N LEU A 268 -6.76 26.34 -17.19
CA LEU A 268 -6.47 27.69 -17.65
C LEU A 268 -6.70 28.70 -16.52
N GLY A 269 -5.66 29.42 -16.14
CA GLY A 269 -5.67 30.42 -15.07
C GLY A 269 -4.86 31.66 -15.44
N ARG A 270 -4.74 32.61 -14.48
CA ARG A 270 -3.97 33.86 -14.66
C ARG A 270 -2.52 33.74 -14.23
N GLN A 271 -2.07 32.53 -13.83
CA GLN A 271 -0.70 32.27 -13.42
C GLN A 271 0.23 32.22 -14.65
N ASP A 272 1.54 32.39 -14.41
CA ASP A 272 2.57 32.33 -15.46
C ASP A 272 2.68 30.90 -16.03
N TYR A 273 2.56 29.87 -15.18
CA TYR A 273 2.51 28.46 -15.56
C TYR A 273 1.13 27.87 -15.30
N GLN A 274 0.58 27.17 -16.27
CA GLN A 274 -0.75 26.56 -16.15
C GLN A 274 -0.67 25.23 -15.38
N TRP A 275 -1.58 25.06 -14.43
CA TRP A 275 -1.65 23.83 -13.63
C TRP A 275 -2.04 22.63 -14.49
N LYS A 276 -1.20 21.61 -14.53
CA LYS A 276 -1.44 20.33 -15.22
C LYS A 276 -1.27 19.13 -14.28
N HIS A 277 -1.13 19.36 -13.00
CA HIS A 277 -0.97 18.31 -12.01
C HIS A 277 -1.67 18.64 -10.71
N GLU A 278 -1.88 17.62 -9.91
CA GLU A 278 -2.19 17.71 -8.47
C GLU A 278 -1.18 16.89 -7.68
N LEU A 279 -0.96 17.27 -6.43
CA LEU A 279 -0.07 16.57 -5.52
C LEU A 279 -0.88 15.66 -4.60
N CYS A 280 -0.24 14.56 -4.17
CA CYS A 280 -0.75 13.70 -3.15
C CYS A 280 0.36 13.38 -2.14
N LEU A 281 0.14 13.69 -0.86
CA LEU A 281 1.04 13.27 0.21
C LEU A 281 0.91 11.77 0.38
N TYR A 282 2.04 11.10 0.50
CA TYR A 282 2.11 9.69 0.86
C TYR A 282 2.94 9.50 2.11
N GLY A 283 2.41 8.73 3.04
CA GLY A 283 3.06 8.40 4.30
C GLY A 283 2.29 7.34 5.07
N TRP A 284 2.58 7.18 6.35
CA TRP A 284 1.88 6.21 7.18
C TRP A 284 1.94 6.56 8.66
N LYS A 285 1.10 5.90 9.47
CA LYS A 285 1.15 6.01 10.93
C LYS A 285 2.33 5.22 11.49
N GLU A 286 3.14 5.87 12.32
CA GLU A 286 4.30 5.26 12.96
C GLU A 286 3.94 4.07 13.86
N GLY A 287 4.87 3.14 14.01
CA GLY A 287 4.84 2.06 15.01
C GLY A 287 4.66 0.64 14.48
N ALA A 288 4.55 0.45 13.16
CA ALA A 288 4.63 -0.84 12.47
C ALA A 288 5.04 -0.63 11.01
N ALA A 289 5.50 -1.70 10.35
CA ALA A 289 5.73 -1.70 8.91
C ALA A 289 4.42 -1.45 8.17
N HIS A 290 4.46 -0.60 7.14
CA HIS A 290 3.33 -0.37 6.27
C HIS A 290 3.21 -1.49 5.22
N TYR A 291 1.97 -1.81 4.85
CA TYR A 291 1.73 -2.69 3.72
C TYR A 291 1.88 -1.90 2.42
N PHE A 292 2.67 -2.43 1.50
CA PHE A 292 2.77 -1.97 0.12
C PHE A 292 2.97 -3.18 -0.79
N THR A 293 2.34 -3.21 -1.96
CA THR A 293 2.53 -4.31 -2.91
C THR A 293 3.99 -4.42 -3.35
N ASN A 294 4.45 -5.65 -3.56
CA ASN A 294 5.86 -5.91 -3.83
C ASN A 294 6.34 -5.55 -5.25
N GLU A 295 5.45 -5.11 -6.12
CA GLU A 295 5.83 -4.54 -7.42
C GLU A 295 6.47 -3.16 -7.24
N ARG A 296 7.73 -3.16 -6.81
CA ARG A 296 8.57 -1.96 -6.68
C ARG A 296 9.42 -1.73 -7.91
N THR A 297 8.95 -2.09 -9.08
CA THR A 297 9.63 -1.79 -10.32
C THR A 297 9.50 -0.30 -10.63
N HIS A 298 10.48 0.46 -10.13
CA HIS A 298 11.19 1.62 -10.73
C HIS A 298 10.50 2.98 -10.74
N THR A 299 11.20 3.88 -10.78
CA THR A 299 12.21 4.82 -11.11
C THR A 299 11.75 6.27 -10.96
N THR A 300 12.61 7.07 -10.44
CA THR A 300 12.66 8.51 -10.72
C THR A 300 12.66 8.71 -12.23
N VAL A 301 11.83 9.63 -12.68
CA VAL A 301 11.65 10.08 -14.06
C VAL A 301 12.91 9.91 -14.93
N ILE A 302 12.80 9.12 -16.02
CA ILE A 302 13.68 9.24 -17.18
C ILE A 302 12.80 9.69 -18.34
N GLU A 303 12.87 10.99 -18.67
CA GLU A 303 12.42 11.47 -19.96
C GLU A 303 13.57 11.28 -20.97
N ASP A 304 13.62 10.13 -21.63
CA ASP A 304 14.40 9.99 -22.85
C ASP A 304 13.62 10.67 -23.98
N THR A 305 14.22 11.71 -24.53
CA THR A 305 13.76 12.32 -25.78
C THR A 305 14.08 11.37 -26.94
N ILE A 306 13.20 10.41 -27.15
CA ILE A 306 13.31 9.48 -28.29
C ILE A 306 12.90 10.22 -29.54
N ASN A 307 13.81 10.28 -30.52
CA ASN A 307 13.52 10.86 -31.82
C ASN A 307 12.64 9.89 -32.63
N VAL A 308 11.34 9.96 -32.45
CA VAL A 308 10.33 9.08 -33.06
C VAL A 308 10.46 9.03 -34.59
N ASN A 309 11.00 10.06 -35.23
CA ASN A 309 11.18 10.12 -36.69
C ASN A 309 12.32 9.21 -37.21
N LYS A 310 13.12 8.62 -36.32
CA LYS A 310 14.19 7.69 -36.67
C LYS A 310 13.83 6.22 -36.43
N LEU A 311 12.65 5.95 -35.85
CA LEU A 311 12.22 4.59 -35.56
C LEU A 311 11.50 3.96 -36.74
N THR A 312 11.77 2.69 -36.98
CA THR A 312 10.96 1.86 -37.90
C THR A 312 9.57 1.57 -37.30
N LYS A 313 8.61 1.22 -38.13
CA LYS A 313 7.23 0.91 -37.69
C LYS A 313 7.19 -0.24 -36.66
N ASP A 314 8.09 -1.23 -36.80
CA ASP A 314 8.16 -2.37 -35.89
C ASP A 314 8.83 -1.98 -34.56
N GLU A 315 9.85 -1.14 -34.57
CA GLU A 315 10.46 -0.58 -33.36
C GLU A 315 9.47 0.33 -32.62
N MET A 316 8.68 1.16 -33.32
CA MET A 316 7.61 1.95 -32.73
C MET A 316 6.54 1.05 -32.10
N LYS A 317 6.13 -0.03 -32.77
CA LYS A 317 5.13 -0.96 -32.25
C LYS A 317 5.63 -1.72 -31.03
N LYS A 318 6.90 -2.19 -31.05
CA LYS A 318 7.54 -2.85 -29.92
C LYS A 318 7.64 -1.91 -28.73
N MET A 319 8.13 -0.69 -28.94
CA MET A 319 8.27 0.33 -27.93
C MET A 319 6.92 0.78 -27.36
N LEU A 320 5.89 0.92 -28.20
CA LEU A 320 4.53 1.21 -27.76
C LEU A 320 3.96 0.04 -26.91
N THR A 321 4.25 -1.19 -27.28
CA THR A 321 3.85 -2.36 -26.51
C THR A 321 4.58 -2.43 -25.17
N GLU A 322 5.88 -2.13 -25.15
CA GLU A 322 6.68 -2.05 -23.92
C GLU A 322 6.20 -0.91 -23.02
N MET A 323 5.96 0.28 -23.57
CA MET A 323 5.39 1.42 -22.82
C MET A 323 3.98 1.13 -22.25
N LEU A 324 3.14 0.43 -23.00
CA LEU A 324 1.80 0.04 -22.55
C LEU A 324 1.82 -1.16 -21.58
N SER A 325 2.91 -1.95 -21.58
CA SER A 325 3.13 -3.05 -20.64
C SER A 325 3.96 -2.62 -19.41
N ASP A 326 4.55 -1.42 -19.44
CA ASP A 326 5.30 -0.88 -18.30
C ASP A 326 4.33 -0.51 -17.17
N LYS A 327 4.19 -1.42 -16.22
CA LYS A 327 3.39 -1.25 -14.99
C LYS A 327 4.20 -0.60 -13.86
N THR A 328 5.23 0.15 -14.20
CA THR A 328 6.12 0.80 -13.23
C THR A 328 5.35 1.75 -12.31
N LYS A 329 5.41 1.52 -11.01
CA LYS A 329 4.85 2.42 -9.99
C LYS A 329 5.86 3.52 -9.71
N SER A 330 5.55 4.73 -10.15
CA SER A 330 6.37 5.91 -9.92
C SER A 330 5.64 6.93 -9.04
N THR A 331 6.34 7.96 -8.57
CA THR A 331 5.71 9.11 -7.87
C THR A 331 4.86 9.98 -8.81
N ILE A 332 4.89 9.70 -10.12
CA ILE A 332 4.05 10.36 -11.13
C ILE A 332 2.91 9.42 -11.50
N ILE A 333 1.69 9.88 -11.32
CA ILE A 333 0.48 9.15 -11.64
C ILE A 333 -0.12 9.74 -12.90
N HIS A 334 -0.31 8.92 -13.93
CA HIS A 334 -1.01 9.31 -15.15
C HIS A 334 -2.42 8.72 -15.11
N CYS A 335 -3.41 9.58 -15.04
CA CYS A 335 -4.81 9.20 -15.13
C CYS A 335 -5.57 10.30 -15.86
N ASP A 336 -6.33 9.92 -16.88
CA ASP A 336 -7.14 10.85 -17.62
C ASP A 336 -8.35 11.28 -16.80
N LYS A 337 -8.57 12.59 -16.72
CA LYS A 337 -9.80 13.11 -16.14
C LYS A 337 -10.95 12.80 -17.13
N PRO A 338 -12.09 12.23 -16.66
CA PRO A 338 -13.23 11.97 -17.53
C PRO A 338 -13.64 13.21 -18.32
N HIS A 339 -13.86 13.05 -19.62
CA HIS A 339 -14.11 14.17 -20.56
C HIS A 339 -15.45 14.90 -20.33
N ARG A 340 -16.34 14.36 -19.50
CA ARG A 340 -17.68 14.89 -19.29
C ARG A 340 -18.10 14.90 -17.82
N SER A 341 -17.61 15.85 -17.07
CA SER A 341 -18.37 16.43 -15.98
C SER A 341 -18.19 17.94 -16.01
N ALA A 342 -18.88 18.59 -16.94
CA ALA A 342 -18.93 20.06 -17.02
C ALA A 342 -19.51 20.68 -15.72
N GLU A 343 -20.13 19.86 -14.88
CA GLU A 343 -20.92 20.26 -13.72
C GLU A 343 -20.27 19.93 -12.37
N HIS A 344 -19.26 19.00 -12.32
CA HIS A 344 -18.56 18.66 -11.06
C HIS A 344 -17.05 18.52 -11.27
N PRO A 345 -16.32 19.63 -11.24
CA PRO A 345 -14.88 19.66 -11.54
C PRO A 345 -13.99 19.00 -10.47
N THR A 346 -14.55 18.59 -9.33
CA THR A 346 -13.79 18.09 -8.16
C THR A 346 -13.82 16.58 -7.97
N MET A 347 -14.58 15.83 -8.80
CA MET A 347 -14.64 14.36 -8.66
C MET A 347 -13.33 13.70 -9.10
N LYS A 348 -12.74 12.90 -8.21
CA LYS A 348 -11.55 12.10 -8.53
C LYS A 348 -11.92 10.87 -9.36
N PRO A 349 -11.15 10.54 -10.42
CA PRO A 349 -11.35 9.32 -11.20
C PRO A 349 -11.18 8.06 -10.34
N ILE A 350 -12.00 7.05 -10.56
CA ILE A 350 -11.86 5.74 -9.91
C ILE A 350 -10.52 5.11 -10.30
N LEU A 351 -10.14 5.19 -11.57
CA LEU A 351 -8.87 4.68 -12.09
C LEU A 351 -7.63 5.37 -11.49
N LEU A 352 -7.77 6.57 -10.93
CA LEU A 352 -6.71 7.23 -10.16
C LEU A 352 -6.55 6.61 -8.77
N LEU A 353 -7.68 6.34 -8.08
CA LEU A 353 -7.70 5.89 -6.69
C LEU A 353 -7.42 4.39 -6.55
N ALA A 354 -7.95 3.60 -7.47
CA ALA A 354 -7.90 2.14 -7.41
C ALA A 354 -6.46 1.56 -7.28
N PRO A 355 -5.47 1.96 -8.08
CA PRO A 355 -4.10 1.45 -7.94
C PRO A 355 -3.47 1.81 -6.59
N LEU A 356 -3.80 3.00 -6.04
CA LEU A 356 -3.27 3.41 -4.74
C LEU A 356 -3.88 2.60 -3.60
N ILE A 357 -5.19 2.29 -3.70
CA ILE A 357 -5.89 1.41 -2.77
C ILE A 357 -5.30 -0.01 -2.82
N GLN A 358 -5.07 -0.57 -4.01
CA GLN A 358 -4.45 -1.89 -4.18
C GLN A 358 -3.03 -1.94 -3.62
N ASN A 359 -2.24 -0.87 -3.81
CA ASN A 359 -0.86 -0.81 -3.34
C ASN A 359 -0.74 -0.92 -1.82
N SER A 360 -1.70 -0.37 -1.08
CA SER A 360 -1.57 -0.17 0.37
C SER A 360 -2.69 -0.80 1.20
N SER A 361 -3.53 -1.65 0.58
CA SER A 361 -4.53 -2.45 1.29
C SER A 361 -4.77 -3.80 0.63
N LYS A 362 -5.28 -4.75 1.42
CA LYS A 362 -5.70 -6.08 0.96
C LYS A 362 -7.22 -6.17 0.85
N GLU A 363 -7.73 -7.22 0.18
CA GLU A 363 -9.17 -7.51 0.18
C GLU A 363 -9.71 -7.60 1.62
N ASN A 364 -10.94 -7.14 1.82
CA ASN A 364 -11.65 -7.06 3.09
C ASN A 364 -11.07 -6.07 4.13
N GLU A 365 -9.96 -5.39 3.84
CA GLU A 365 -9.43 -4.33 4.70
C GLU A 365 -10.23 -3.04 4.58
N ILE A 366 -10.08 -2.18 5.59
CA ILE A 366 -10.84 -0.93 5.71
C ILE A 366 -10.01 0.23 5.15
N VAL A 367 -10.56 0.88 4.12
CA VAL A 367 -10.10 2.15 3.56
C VAL A 367 -10.93 3.26 4.19
N ALA A 368 -10.31 4.23 4.84
CA ALA A 368 -11.02 5.36 5.43
C ALA A 368 -10.90 6.62 4.55
N ASP A 369 -11.99 7.39 4.48
CA ASP A 369 -12.03 8.68 3.79
C ASP A 369 -12.86 9.70 4.58
N GLY A 370 -12.26 10.82 4.97
CA GLY A 370 -12.92 11.88 5.73
C GLY A 370 -13.73 12.86 4.88
N PHE A 371 -13.58 12.82 3.55
CA PHE A 371 -14.18 13.77 2.61
C PHE A 371 -14.61 13.05 1.33
N LEU A 372 -15.63 12.19 1.46
CA LEU A 372 -16.05 11.27 0.41
C LEU A 372 -16.57 11.98 -0.86
N GLY A 373 -17.07 13.22 -0.73
CA GLY A 373 -17.63 13.96 -1.85
C GLY A 373 -18.69 13.15 -2.59
N SER A 374 -18.45 12.85 -3.86
CA SER A 374 -19.35 12.01 -4.67
C SER A 374 -19.16 10.51 -4.48
N GLY A 375 -18.26 10.05 -3.59
CA GLY A 375 -18.06 8.65 -3.25
C GLY A 375 -17.09 7.85 -4.11
N SER A 376 -16.21 8.48 -4.87
CA SER A 376 -15.24 7.76 -5.73
C SER A 376 -14.37 6.77 -4.96
N THR A 377 -13.94 7.12 -3.75
CA THR A 377 -13.18 6.21 -2.88
C THR A 377 -14.02 4.99 -2.48
N MET A 378 -15.31 5.17 -2.18
CA MET A 378 -16.20 4.07 -1.80
C MET A 378 -16.46 3.13 -2.98
N VAL A 379 -16.69 3.67 -4.19
CA VAL A 379 -16.85 2.90 -5.42
C VAL A 379 -15.58 2.09 -5.73
N ALA A 380 -14.41 2.73 -5.70
CA ALA A 380 -13.14 2.06 -5.92
C ALA A 380 -12.90 0.93 -4.90
N ALA A 381 -13.15 1.19 -3.62
CA ALA A 381 -13.02 0.20 -2.56
C ALA A 381 -13.97 -0.98 -2.78
N HIS A 382 -15.24 -0.73 -3.16
CA HIS A 382 -16.22 -1.76 -3.44
C HIS A 382 -15.79 -2.68 -4.60
N GLN A 383 -15.43 -2.10 -5.75
CA GLN A 383 -14.97 -2.86 -6.91
C GLN A 383 -13.73 -3.70 -6.61
N LEU A 384 -12.88 -3.23 -5.73
CA LEU A 384 -11.66 -3.91 -5.28
C LEU A 384 -11.87 -4.85 -4.09
N LYS A 385 -13.12 -5.10 -3.65
CA LYS A 385 -13.47 -5.92 -2.49
C LYS A 385 -12.83 -5.43 -1.18
N ARG A 386 -12.71 -4.11 -1.01
CA ARG A 386 -12.34 -3.44 0.24
C ARG A 386 -13.60 -2.83 0.86
N LYS A 387 -13.53 -2.52 2.16
CA LYS A 387 -14.59 -1.79 2.88
C LYS A 387 -14.22 -0.32 2.93
N CYS A 388 -15.14 0.56 2.63
CA CYS A 388 -14.93 2.00 2.79
C CYS A 388 -15.72 2.52 4.00
N TYR A 389 -15.04 3.14 4.94
CA TYR A 389 -15.62 3.80 6.11
C TYR A 389 -15.30 5.28 6.02
N GLY A 390 -16.32 6.12 5.84
CA GLY A 390 -16.04 7.51 5.58
C GLY A 390 -17.14 8.48 5.97
N MET A 391 -16.84 9.74 5.76
CA MET A 391 -17.70 10.86 6.09
C MET A 391 -17.89 11.79 4.90
N GLU A 392 -19.05 12.42 4.90
CA GLU A 392 -19.37 13.54 4.03
C GLU A 392 -20.21 14.54 4.84
N LEU A 393 -19.86 15.82 4.74
CA LEU A 393 -20.50 16.87 5.51
C LEU A 393 -21.82 17.31 4.90
N ASP A 394 -21.91 17.32 3.57
CA ASP A 394 -23.10 17.76 2.83
C ASP A 394 -24.13 16.61 2.71
N PRO A 395 -25.35 16.75 3.27
CA PRO A 395 -26.42 15.76 3.14
C PRO A 395 -26.75 15.38 1.70
N LYS A 396 -26.64 16.33 0.74
CA LYS A 396 -26.90 16.06 -0.67
C LYS A 396 -25.85 15.12 -1.27
N TYR A 397 -24.58 15.32 -0.94
CA TYR A 397 -23.54 14.40 -1.36
C TYR A 397 -23.64 13.03 -0.69
N CYS A 398 -24.10 12.96 0.56
CA CYS A 398 -24.44 11.68 1.17
C CYS A 398 -25.51 10.93 0.37
N GLN A 399 -26.55 11.65 -0.13
CA GLN A 399 -27.56 11.04 -1.00
C GLN A 399 -26.96 10.57 -2.32
N VAL A 400 -26.09 11.39 -2.95
CA VAL A 400 -25.36 11.01 -4.18
C VAL A 400 -24.58 9.71 -3.99
N ILE A 401 -23.87 9.55 -2.87
CA ILE A 401 -23.12 8.33 -2.57
C ILE A 401 -24.04 7.12 -2.49
N ILE A 402 -25.16 7.24 -1.77
CA ILE A 402 -26.14 6.16 -1.61
C ILE A 402 -26.70 5.74 -2.97
N ASP A 403 -27.13 6.70 -3.78
CA ASP A 403 -27.71 6.45 -5.10
C ASP A 403 -26.70 5.84 -6.06
N ARG A 404 -25.45 6.35 -6.03
CA ARG A 404 -24.34 5.84 -6.82
C ARG A 404 -24.01 4.39 -6.48
N MET A 405 -23.90 4.07 -5.20
CA MET A 405 -23.63 2.71 -4.74
C MET A 405 -24.78 1.75 -5.06
N LYS A 406 -26.02 2.18 -4.91
CA LYS A 406 -27.20 1.40 -5.29
C LYS A 406 -27.29 1.14 -6.79
N LYS A 407 -26.86 2.10 -7.61
CA LYS A 407 -26.76 1.94 -9.07
C LYS A 407 -25.61 1.01 -9.45
N LEU A 408 -24.47 1.07 -8.77
CA LEU A 408 -23.31 0.21 -9.00
C LEU A 408 -23.61 -1.25 -8.66
N ASP A 409 -24.20 -1.49 -7.51
CA ASP A 409 -24.60 -2.82 -7.06
C ASP A 409 -25.99 -2.78 -6.41
N PRO A 410 -27.05 -3.10 -7.19
CA PRO A 410 -28.42 -3.12 -6.69
C PRO A 410 -28.70 -4.15 -5.58
N SER A 411 -27.77 -5.10 -5.34
CA SER A 411 -27.92 -6.11 -4.29
C SER A 411 -27.55 -5.60 -2.88
N LEU A 412 -26.95 -4.41 -2.78
CA LEU A 412 -26.50 -3.84 -1.52
C LEU A 412 -27.70 -3.52 -0.62
N GLU A 413 -27.73 -4.12 0.57
CA GLU A 413 -28.64 -3.70 1.64
C GLU A 413 -28.17 -2.35 2.21
N ILE A 414 -29.08 -1.39 2.32
CA ILE A 414 -28.79 -0.07 2.86
C ILE A 414 -29.58 0.11 4.16
N LYS A 415 -28.89 0.49 5.22
CA LYS A 415 -29.49 0.86 6.50
C LYS A 415 -29.18 2.30 6.85
N ARG A 416 -30.12 3.01 7.45
CA ARG A 416 -29.94 4.33 8.06
C ARG A 416 -30.16 4.20 9.58
N ASN A 417 -29.15 4.51 10.35
CA ASN A 417 -29.19 4.42 11.82
C ASN A 417 -29.63 3.02 12.33
N GLY A 418 -29.25 1.95 11.60
CA GLY A 418 -29.58 0.56 11.91
C GLY A 418 -30.90 0.06 11.33
N GLU A 419 -31.75 0.92 10.73
CA GLU A 419 -33.01 0.53 10.09
C GLU A 419 -32.84 0.39 8.58
N ILE A 420 -33.39 -0.69 7.99
CA ILE A 420 -33.33 -0.95 6.55
C ILE A 420 -34.10 0.13 5.79
N LEU A 421 -33.46 0.75 4.81
CA LEU A 421 -34.11 1.62 3.84
C LEU A 421 -34.75 0.77 2.73
N ASN A 422 -36.08 0.90 2.57
CA ASN A 422 -36.85 0.21 1.54
C ASN A 422 -36.73 0.85 0.16
#